data_b924dce657ec9f5a25f7b38fd48ba3dc
#
_entry.id   b924dce657ec9f5a25f7b38fd48ba3dc
#
_cell.length_a   1.000
_cell.length_b   1.000
_cell.length_c   1.000
_cell.angle_alpha   90.00
_cell.angle_beta   90.00
_cell.angle_gamma   90.00
#
_symmetry.space_group_name_H-M   'P 1'
#
loop_
_entity.id
_entity.type
_entity.pdbx_description
1 polymer ?
#
loop_
_entity_poly.entity_id
_entity_poly.type
_entity_poly.pdbx_seq_one_letter_code
_entity_poly.pdbx_strand_id
1 'polypeptide(L)'
;LDNLVVFSFEQESLMEEFKRTDYGNPLFGKRLTIQNDLKLNFQHIDDSLFALSLRQPVLSATINESLTEVQYNMEKSLDRLAQNQVMQGISSQQYTVTGANELAVLLSDLLNSMQAQMMGKGSGKGGKGKPGMGEGEGQGFQLPDIIKKQESLSEKMKEGMEKGKEG
;
A
#
# COMPACT_ATOMS: atom_id res chain seq x y z
N LEU A 1 8.44 -4.99 3.56
CA LEU A 1 7.91 -3.71 4.01
C LEU A 1 8.88 -2.58 3.68
N ASP A 2 10.15 -2.68 4.07
CA ASP A 2 11.16 -1.62 3.91
C ASP A 2 11.30 -1.17 2.44
N ASN A 3 11.39 -2.08 1.50
CA ASN A 3 11.48 -1.75 0.07
C ASN A 3 10.25 -0.97 -0.44
N LEU A 4 9.06 -1.28 0.09
CA LEU A 4 7.83 -0.56 -0.27
C LEU A 4 7.83 0.87 0.29
N VAL A 5 8.33 1.06 1.49
CA VAL A 5 8.47 2.38 2.11
C VAL A 5 9.50 3.23 1.35
N VAL A 6 10.67 2.64 1.02
CA VAL A 6 11.68 3.32 0.19
C VAL A 6 11.11 3.71 -1.17
N PHE A 7 10.43 2.79 -1.84
CA PHE A 7 9.76 3.07 -3.11
C PHE A 7 8.77 4.24 -3.02
N SER A 8 7.95 4.28 -1.96
CA SER A 8 6.99 5.37 -1.76
C SER A 8 7.68 6.73 -1.64
N PHE A 9 8.77 6.83 -0.88
CA PHE A 9 9.55 8.07 -0.74
C PHE A 9 10.23 8.47 -2.05
N GLU A 10 10.80 7.53 -2.79
CA GLU A 10 11.43 7.81 -4.08
C GLU A 10 10.40 8.30 -5.10
N GLN A 11 9.21 7.68 -5.13
CA GLN A 11 8.11 8.09 -6.01
C GLN A 11 7.58 9.48 -5.65
N GLU A 12 7.44 9.79 -4.36
CA GLU A 12 7.02 11.11 -3.89
C GLU A 12 8.07 12.18 -4.25
N SER A 13 9.35 11.90 -4.01
CA SER A 13 10.44 12.80 -4.38
C SER A 13 10.45 13.11 -5.87
N LEU A 14 10.32 12.10 -6.71
CA LEU A 14 10.26 12.27 -8.16
C LEU A 14 9.02 13.06 -8.60
N MET A 15 7.87 12.84 -7.98
CA MET A 15 6.65 13.60 -8.22
C MET A 15 6.87 15.09 -7.92
N GLU A 16 7.50 15.43 -6.80
CA GLU A 16 7.83 16.82 -6.46
C GLU A 16 8.81 17.45 -7.45
N GLU A 17 9.73 16.67 -7.99
CA GLU A 17 10.64 17.13 -9.04
C GLU A 17 9.89 17.43 -10.36
N PHE A 18 8.91 16.62 -10.76
CA PHE A 18 8.09 16.89 -11.94
C PHE A 18 7.24 18.15 -11.77
N LYS A 19 6.71 18.44 -10.58
CA LYS A 19 5.97 19.68 -10.28
C LYS A 19 6.81 20.95 -10.53
N ARG A 20 8.14 20.84 -10.40
CA ARG A 20 9.08 21.97 -10.55
C ARG A 20 9.80 22.00 -11.90
N THR A 21 9.47 21.11 -12.82
CA THR A 21 10.19 20.97 -14.09
C THR A 21 9.26 21.17 -15.26
N ASP A 22 9.57 22.16 -16.09
CA ASP A 22 8.88 22.35 -17.35
C ASP A 22 9.19 21.23 -18.33
N TYR A 23 8.21 20.86 -19.15
CA TYR A 23 8.34 19.78 -20.14
C TYR A 23 9.51 19.96 -21.12
N GLY A 24 9.81 21.19 -21.51
CA GLY A 24 10.95 21.52 -22.39
C GLY A 24 12.32 21.46 -21.71
N ASN A 25 12.40 21.21 -20.40
CA ASN A 25 13.67 21.15 -19.70
C ASN A 25 14.39 19.82 -20.01
N PRO A 26 15.70 19.82 -20.32
CA PRO A 26 16.47 18.60 -20.56
C PRO A 26 16.42 17.58 -19.41
N LEU A 27 16.17 18.04 -18.18
CA LEU A 27 16.02 17.17 -17.01
C LEU A 27 14.72 16.38 -17.04
N PHE A 28 13.72 16.81 -17.80
CA PHE A 28 12.44 16.10 -17.88
C PHE A 28 12.61 14.67 -18.40
N GLY A 29 13.40 14.50 -19.47
CA GLY A 29 13.71 13.18 -20.02
C GLY A 29 14.44 12.26 -19.02
N LYS A 30 15.37 12.81 -18.23
CA LYS A 30 16.04 12.05 -17.17
C LYS A 30 15.06 11.58 -16.10
N ARG A 31 14.09 12.42 -15.72
CA ARG A 31 13.04 12.07 -14.75
C ARG A 31 12.10 10.99 -15.28
N LEU A 32 11.80 11.00 -16.58
CA LEU A 32 11.05 9.90 -17.21
C LEU A 32 11.80 8.57 -17.10
N THR A 33 13.14 8.59 -17.28
CA THR A 33 13.96 7.40 -17.08
C THR A 33 13.86 6.90 -15.63
N ILE A 34 13.99 7.79 -14.64
CA ILE A 34 13.85 7.45 -13.21
C ILE A 34 12.45 6.89 -12.92
N GLN A 35 11.39 7.46 -13.50
CA GLN A 35 10.03 6.94 -13.35
C GLN A 35 9.89 5.52 -13.91
N ASN A 36 10.54 5.24 -15.05
CA ASN A 36 10.56 3.89 -15.59
C ASN A 36 11.37 2.92 -14.72
N ASP A 37 12.49 3.36 -14.16
CA ASP A 37 13.32 2.54 -13.25
C ASP A 37 12.55 2.22 -11.96
N LEU A 38 11.80 3.17 -11.41
CA LEU A 38 10.91 2.93 -10.27
C LEU A 38 9.84 1.90 -10.60
N LYS A 39 9.26 1.95 -11.81
CA LYS A 39 8.31 0.93 -12.27
C LYS A 39 8.94 -0.46 -12.30
N LEU A 40 10.16 -0.59 -12.83
CA LEU A 40 10.88 -1.86 -12.86
C LEU A 40 11.23 -2.37 -11.46
N ASN A 41 11.66 -1.47 -10.57
CA ASN A 41 11.93 -1.82 -9.17
C ASN A 41 10.67 -2.27 -8.43
N PHE A 42 9.52 -1.67 -8.72
CA PHE A 42 8.24 -2.07 -8.12
C PHE A 42 7.85 -3.51 -8.51
N GLN A 43 8.23 -4.02 -9.68
CA GLN A 43 7.96 -5.41 -10.06
C GLN A 43 8.53 -6.42 -9.06
N HIS A 44 9.71 -6.16 -8.49
CA HIS A 44 10.28 -7.02 -7.45
C HIS A 44 9.49 -6.99 -6.14
N ILE A 45 8.92 -5.82 -5.82
CA ILE A 45 8.02 -5.67 -4.66
C ILE A 45 6.73 -6.45 -4.92
N ASP A 46 6.16 -6.29 -6.12
CA ASP A 46 4.94 -6.97 -6.57
C ASP A 46 5.09 -8.49 -6.49
N ASP A 47 6.13 -9.07 -7.08
CA ASP A 47 6.43 -10.49 -7.04
C ASP A 47 6.50 -11.02 -5.59
N SER A 48 7.16 -10.26 -4.71
CA SER A 48 7.31 -10.62 -3.29
C SER A 48 5.98 -10.58 -2.54
N LEU A 49 5.14 -9.58 -2.81
CA LEU A 49 3.83 -9.41 -2.17
C LEU A 49 2.81 -10.39 -2.74
N PHE A 50 2.88 -10.69 -4.03
CA PHE A 50 2.09 -11.75 -4.64
C PHE A 50 2.40 -13.11 -3.98
N ALA A 51 3.69 -13.44 -3.81
CA ALA A 51 4.09 -14.67 -3.12
C ALA A 51 3.62 -14.71 -1.65
N LEU A 52 3.54 -13.55 -0.96
CA LEU A 52 2.97 -13.43 0.38
C LEU A 52 1.45 -13.64 0.34
N SER A 53 0.75 -13.08 -0.62
CA SER A 53 -0.70 -13.18 -0.76
C SER A 53 -1.17 -14.63 -0.89
N LEU A 54 -0.39 -15.47 -1.59
CA LEU A 54 -0.66 -16.91 -1.71
C LEU A 54 -0.61 -17.66 -0.37
N ARG A 55 0.15 -17.14 0.60
CA ARG A 55 0.29 -17.71 1.96
C ARG A 55 -0.71 -17.14 2.95
N GLN A 56 -1.41 -16.08 2.59
CA GLN A 56 -2.35 -15.34 3.42
C GLN A 56 -3.71 -15.18 2.70
N PRO A 57 -4.50 -16.25 2.56
CA PRO A 57 -5.72 -16.25 1.73
C PRO A 57 -6.72 -15.15 2.11
N VAL A 58 -6.79 -14.78 3.38
CA VAL A 58 -7.71 -13.74 3.87
C VAL A 58 -7.37 -12.35 3.32
N LEU A 59 -6.09 -12.07 3.08
CA LEU A 59 -5.60 -10.79 2.58
C LEU A 59 -5.26 -10.79 1.09
N SER A 60 -5.33 -11.96 0.46
CA SER A 60 -4.91 -12.16 -0.92
C SER A 60 -5.61 -11.20 -1.89
N ALA A 61 -6.93 -11.08 -1.79
CA ALA A 61 -7.71 -10.20 -2.67
C ALA A 61 -7.29 -8.74 -2.51
N THR A 62 -7.20 -8.24 -1.28
CA THR A 62 -6.84 -6.85 -0.97
C THR A 62 -5.42 -6.52 -1.42
N ILE A 63 -4.45 -7.40 -1.15
CA ILE A 63 -3.05 -7.20 -1.59
C ILE A 63 -2.98 -7.14 -3.12
N ASN A 64 -3.60 -8.08 -3.82
CA ASN A 64 -3.54 -8.14 -5.28
C ASN A 64 -4.28 -6.97 -5.95
N GLU A 65 -5.39 -6.51 -5.39
CA GLU A 65 -6.11 -5.34 -5.87
C GLU A 65 -5.24 -4.08 -5.73
N SER A 66 -4.66 -3.85 -4.56
CA SER A 66 -3.77 -2.71 -4.30
C SER A 66 -2.52 -2.73 -5.18
N LEU A 67 -1.90 -3.90 -5.39
CA LEU A 67 -0.77 -4.06 -6.31
C LEU A 67 -1.14 -3.68 -7.74
N THR A 68 -2.27 -4.18 -8.22
CA THR A 68 -2.79 -3.88 -9.57
C THR A 68 -3.05 -2.38 -9.73
N GLU A 69 -3.60 -1.72 -8.72
CA GLU A 69 -3.87 -0.29 -8.74
C GLU A 69 -2.58 0.54 -8.77
N VAL A 70 -1.58 0.19 -7.97
CA VAL A 70 -0.27 0.85 -7.99
C VAL A 70 0.39 0.70 -9.37
N GLN A 71 0.44 -0.51 -9.93
CA GLN A 71 1.00 -0.76 -11.26
C GLN A 71 0.30 0.04 -12.34
N TYR A 72 -1.04 0.03 -12.36
CA TYR A 72 -1.84 0.80 -13.30
C TYR A 72 -1.51 2.29 -13.24
N ASN A 73 -1.45 2.87 -12.04
CA ASN A 73 -1.16 4.28 -11.87
C ASN A 73 0.29 4.64 -12.27
N MET A 74 1.25 3.74 -12.05
CA MET A 74 2.63 3.91 -12.54
C MET A 74 2.69 3.93 -14.07
N GLU A 75 2.01 3.02 -14.75
CA GLU A 75 1.93 3.01 -16.22
C GLU A 75 1.27 4.27 -16.75
N LYS A 76 0.14 4.66 -16.16
CA LYS A 76 -0.56 5.89 -16.52
C LYS A 76 0.28 7.15 -16.29
N SER A 77 1.08 7.18 -15.24
CA SER A 77 1.97 8.31 -14.98
C SER A 77 3.02 8.45 -16.09
N LEU A 78 3.68 7.35 -16.46
CA LEU A 78 4.67 7.31 -17.54
C LEU A 78 4.07 7.76 -18.88
N ASP A 79 2.95 7.17 -19.27
CA ASP A 79 2.26 7.48 -20.53
C ASP A 79 1.89 8.97 -20.62
N ARG A 80 1.30 9.50 -19.53
CA ARG A 80 0.83 10.89 -19.49
C ARG A 80 1.98 11.89 -19.48
N LEU A 81 3.03 11.62 -18.70
CA LEU A 81 4.23 12.45 -18.66
C LEU A 81 4.95 12.46 -20.03
N ALA A 82 5.07 11.31 -20.68
CA ALA A 82 5.67 11.21 -22.02
C ALA A 82 4.87 11.97 -23.09
N GLN A 83 3.55 12.09 -22.92
CA GLN A 83 2.64 12.80 -23.84
C GLN A 83 2.47 14.29 -23.48
N ASN A 84 3.30 14.86 -22.63
CA ASN A 84 3.17 16.24 -22.13
C ASN A 84 1.88 16.51 -21.33
N GLN A 85 1.23 15.49 -20.82
CA GLN A 85 0.08 15.61 -19.94
C GLN A 85 0.55 15.68 -18.47
N VAL A 86 1.37 16.68 -18.15
CA VAL A 86 2.16 16.73 -16.92
C VAL A 86 1.27 16.66 -15.67
N MET A 87 0.19 17.46 -15.62
CA MET A 87 -0.71 17.48 -14.46
C MET A 87 -1.40 16.13 -14.23
N GLN A 88 -1.85 15.48 -15.30
CA GLN A 88 -2.47 14.14 -15.20
C GLN A 88 -1.44 13.08 -14.81
N GLY A 89 -0.20 13.19 -15.31
CA GLY A 89 0.91 12.32 -14.93
C GLY A 89 1.24 12.44 -13.44
N ILE A 90 1.33 13.66 -12.92
CA ILE A 90 1.55 13.95 -11.50
C ILE A 90 0.38 13.41 -10.65
N SER A 91 -0.87 13.57 -11.10
CA SER A 91 -2.02 12.96 -10.40
C SER A 91 -1.90 11.44 -10.32
N SER A 92 -1.45 10.78 -11.39
CA SER A 92 -1.21 9.32 -11.35
C SER A 92 -0.06 8.94 -10.42
N GLN A 93 1.01 9.74 -10.34
CA GLN A 93 2.08 9.53 -9.34
C GLN A 93 1.53 9.66 -7.91
N GLN A 94 0.64 10.61 -7.65
CA GLN A 94 0.00 10.76 -6.34
C GLN A 94 -0.80 9.51 -5.96
N TYR A 95 -1.58 8.95 -6.89
CA TYR A 95 -2.29 7.68 -6.64
C TYR A 95 -1.33 6.51 -6.40
N THR A 96 -0.20 6.46 -7.10
CA THR A 96 0.85 5.47 -6.86
C THR A 96 1.39 5.55 -5.43
N VAL A 97 1.74 6.76 -4.96
CA VAL A 97 2.22 6.99 -3.58
C VAL A 97 1.16 6.59 -2.56
N THR A 98 -0.09 6.98 -2.78
CA THR A 98 -1.20 6.63 -1.88
C THR A 98 -1.37 5.12 -1.78
N GLY A 99 -1.45 4.41 -2.90
CA GLY A 99 -1.61 2.95 -2.90
C GLY A 99 -0.41 2.21 -2.28
N ALA A 100 0.82 2.69 -2.51
CA ALA A 100 2.01 2.13 -1.88
C ALA A 100 1.99 2.32 -0.35
N ASN A 101 1.56 3.47 0.14
CA ASN A 101 1.44 3.74 1.56
C ASN A 101 0.33 2.89 2.21
N GLU A 102 -0.80 2.71 1.56
CA GLU A 102 -1.89 1.83 2.02
C GLU A 102 -1.42 0.38 2.13
N LEU A 103 -0.69 -0.13 1.13
CA LEU A 103 -0.04 -1.43 1.19
C LEU A 103 0.95 -1.53 2.36
N ALA A 104 1.74 -0.50 2.61
CA ALA A 104 2.70 -0.49 3.71
C ALA A 104 2.00 -0.57 5.08
N VAL A 105 0.90 0.14 5.26
CA VAL A 105 0.07 0.08 6.47
C VAL A 105 -0.52 -1.31 6.65
N LEU A 106 -1.12 -1.88 5.59
CA LEU A 106 -1.69 -3.23 5.62
C LEU A 106 -0.65 -4.29 6.04
N LEU A 107 0.56 -4.21 5.47
CA LEU A 107 1.64 -5.13 5.79
C LEU A 107 2.18 -4.93 7.21
N SER A 108 2.23 -3.70 7.69
CA SER A 108 2.62 -3.40 9.07
C SER A 108 1.63 -4.00 10.08
N ASP A 109 0.34 -3.85 9.83
CA ASP A 109 -0.71 -4.42 10.68
C ASP A 109 -0.68 -5.96 10.65
N LEU A 110 -0.42 -6.56 9.49
CA LEU A 110 -0.23 -8.00 9.37
C LEU A 110 0.98 -8.48 10.20
N LEU A 111 2.11 -7.81 10.10
CA LEU A 111 3.32 -8.11 10.87
C LEU A 111 3.06 -8.05 12.38
N ASN A 112 2.41 -6.99 12.83
CA ASN A 112 2.05 -6.80 14.24
C ASN A 112 1.13 -7.93 14.75
N SER A 113 0.14 -8.32 13.94
CA SER A 113 -0.78 -9.41 14.30
C SER A 113 -0.07 -10.76 14.37
N MET A 114 0.85 -11.04 13.46
CA MET A 114 1.67 -12.26 13.47
C MET A 114 2.60 -12.31 14.69
N GLN A 115 3.23 -11.20 15.05
CA GLN A 115 4.08 -11.11 16.25
C GLN A 115 3.28 -11.33 17.53
N ALA A 116 2.08 -10.74 17.64
CA ALA A 116 1.19 -10.95 18.77
C ALA A 116 0.78 -12.42 18.92
N GLN A 117 0.49 -13.11 17.82
CA GLN A 117 0.18 -14.55 17.83
C GLN A 117 1.36 -15.41 18.26
N MET A 118 2.59 -15.05 17.86
CA MET A 118 3.80 -15.77 18.29
C MET A 118 4.08 -15.59 19.78
N MET A 119 3.90 -14.38 20.31
CA MET A 119 4.08 -14.10 21.76
C MET A 119 3.00 -14.75 22.60
N GLY A 120 1.74 -14.80 22.12
CA GLY A 120 0.64 -15.48 22.83
C GLY A 120 0.78 -17.00 22.92
N LYS A 121 1.49 -17.63 21.98
CA LYS A 121 1.74 -19.09 22.00
C LYS A 121 2.92 -19.52 22.90
N GLY A 122 3.77 -18.61 23.34
CA GLY A 122 4.98 -18.91 24.14
C GLY A 122 4.76 -19.02 25.65
N SER A 123 3.58 -18.73 26.20
CA SER A 123 3.31 -18.72 27.65
C SER A 123 2.39 -19.86 28.12
N GLY A 124 2.51 -21.03 27.55
CA GLY A 124 1.75 -22.24 27.95
C GLY A 124 2.63 -23.26 28.68
N LYS A 125 3.15 -22.95 29.87
CA LYS A 125 3.74 -23.96 30.78
C LYS A 125 2.61 -24.65 31.54
N GLY A 126 2.58 -25.98 31.43
CA GLY A 126 1.53 -26.85 31.87
C GLY A 126 0.96 -26.58 33.25
N GLY A 127 -0.35 -26.62 33.31
CA GLY A 127 -1.14 -26.72 34.51
C GLY A 127 -2.46 -27.43 34.19
N LYS A 128 -2.62 -28.68 34.69
CA LYS A 128 -3.89 -29.38 34.72
C LYS A 128 -4.90 -28.57 35.54
N GLY A 129 -5.95 -28.04 34.94
CA GLY A 129 -7.02 -27.33 35.61
C GLY A 129 -8.31 -27.36 34.84
N LYS A 130 -9.40 -27.75 35.48
CA LYS A 130 -10.77 -27.99 35.01
C LYS A 130 -11.37 -26.88 34.12
N PRO A 131 -12.38 -27.20 33.26
CA PRO A 131 -13.09 -26.22 32.47
C PRO A 131 -13.97 -25.34 33.38
N GLY A 132 -13.60 -24.08 33.50
CA GLY A 132 -14.39 -23.03 34.11
C GLY A 132 -14.79 -22.04 33.01
N MET A 133 -16.09 -21.86 32.81
CA MET A 133 -16.68 -20.77 32.06
C MET A 133 -16.17 -19.43 32.63
N GLY A 134 -15.50 -18.65 31.85
CA GLY A 134 -15.06 -17.29 32.14
C GLY A 134 -15.03 -16.48 30.90
N GLU A 135 -16.04 -15.64 30.69
CA GLU A 135 -16.00 -14.52 29.74
C GLU A 135 -14.83 -13.63 30.11
N GLY A 136 -13.82 -13.60 29.25
CA GLY A 136 -12.70 -12.68 29.34
C GLY A 136 -12.59 -11.96 28.00
N GLU A 137 -13.04 -10.71 27.94
CA GLU A 137 -12.79 -9.76 26.87
C GLU A 137 -11.28 -9.53 26.74
N GLY A 138 -10.63 -10.35 25.93
CA GLY A 138 -9.31 -10.07 25.42
C GLY A 138 -9.47 -9.38 24.06
N GLN A 139 -9.28 -8.07 24.02
CA GLN A 139 -9.20 -7.30 22.77
C GLN A 139 -7.95 -7.71 21.99
N GLY A 140 -7.98 -8.89 21.39
CA GLY A 140 -7.07 -9.26 20.33
C GLY A 140 -7.67 -8.77 19.02
N PHE A 141 -7.02 -7.84 18.34
CA PHE A 141 -7.37 -7.43 16.99
C PHE A 141 -7.44 -8.68 16.11
N GLN A 142 -8.63 -9.05 15.67
CA GLN A 142 -8.83 -10.18 14.76
C GLN A 142 -8.67 -9.67 13.32
N LEU A 143 -8.08 -10.50 12.44
CA LEU A 143 -7.94 -10.21 11.02
C LEU A 143 -9.21 -9.63 10.36
N PRO A 144 -10.43 -10.08 10.68
CA PRO A 144 -11.67 -9.48 10.19
C PRO A 144 -11.86 -8.01 10.58
N ASP A 145 -11.33 -7.56 11.72
CA ASP A 145 -11.46 -6.17 12.16
C ASP A 145 -10.53 -5.24 11.39
N ILE A 146 -9.36 -5.74 10.95
CA ILE A 146 -8.42 -5.00 10.08
C ILE A 146 -9.05 -4.78 8.71
N ILE A 147 -9.69 -5.81 8.13
CA ILE A 147 -10.37 -5.73 6.83
C ILE A 147 -11.53 -4.74 6.89
N LYS A 148 -12.39 -4.81 7.91
CA LYS A 148 -13.51 -3.87 8.09
C LYS A 148 -13.04 -2.42 8.28
N LYS A 149 -11.93 -2.22 8.99
CA LYS A 149 -11.37 -0.88 9.19
C LYS A 149 -10.82 -0.29 7.89
N GLN A 150 -10.26 -1.12 7.03
CA GLN A 150 -9.75 -0.72 5.72
C GLN A 150 -10.87 -0.44 4.72
N GLU A 151 -11.93 -1.27 4.70
CA GLU A 151 -13.14 -1.01 3.91
C GLU A 151 -13.77 0.32 4.32
N SER A 152 -13.88 0.61 5.62
CA SER A 152 -14.42 1.87 6.12
C SER A 152 -13.54 3.09 5.80
N LEU A 153 -12.21 2.90 5.71
CA LEU A 153 -11.28 3.96 5.27
C LEU A 153 -11.43 4.22 3.77
N SER A 154 -11.52 3.17 2.97
CA SER A 154 -11.73 3.25 1.52
C SER A 154 -13.06 3.93 1.18
N GLU A 155 -14.15 3.60 1.90
CA GLU A 155 -15.45 4.28 1.73
C GLU A 155 -15.37 5.77 2.10
N LYS A 156 -14.73 6.12 3.21
CA LYS A 156 -14.55 7.52 3.62
C LYS A 156 -13.70 8.31 2.63
N MET A 157 -12.71 7.69 2.01
CA MET A 157 -11.92 8.33 0.96
C MET A 157 -12.74 8.53 -0.32
N LYS A 158 -13.59 7.56 -0.71
CA LYS A 158 -14.52 7.71 -1.85
C LYS A 158 -15.54 8.83 -1.59
N GLU A 159 -16.13 8.90 -0.41
CA GLU A 159 -17.03 10.00 -0.03
C GLU A 159 -16.33 11.38 -0.01
N GLY A 160 -15.06 11.42 0.44
CA GLY A 160 -14.25 12.65 0.41
C GLY A 160 -13.95 13.13 -1.01
N MET A 161 -13.74 12.20 -1.95
CA MET A 161 -13.52 12.51 -3.36
C MET A 161 -14.79 12.97 -4.08
N GLU A 162 -15.97 12.43 -3.73
CA GLU A 162 -17.25 12.88 -4.31
C GLU A 162 -17.63 14.28 -3.82
N LYS A 163 -17.43 14.58 -2.55
CA LYS A 163 -17.69 15.93 -1.99
C LYS A 163 -16.72 17.01 -2.49
N GLY A 164 -15.53 16.64 -2.96
CA GLY A 164 -14.57 17.56 -3.58
C GLY A 164 -14.85 17.89 -5.05
N LYS A 165 -15.86 17.28 -5.68
CA LYS A 165 -16.27 17.55 -7.08
C LYS A 165 -17.47 18.49 -7.21
N GLU A 166 -18.11 18.86 -6.11
CA GLU A 166 -19.29 19.76 -6.10
C GLU A 166 -18.99 21.15 -5.49
N GLY A 167 -17.75 21.61 -5.53
CA GLY A 167 -17.34 22.93 -5.06
C GLY A 167 -16.62 23.74 -6.12
#